data_925fd50796b89b10eba03910af6622ea
#
_entry.id   925fd50796b89b10eba03910af6622ea
#
_cell.length_a   1.000
_cell.length_b   1.000
_cell.length_c   1.000
_cell.angle_alpha   90.00
_cell.angle_beta   90.00
_cell.angle_gamma   90.00
#
_symmetry.space_group_name_H-M   'P 1'
#
loop_
_entity.id
_entity.type
_entity.pdbx_description
1 polymer ?
#
loop_
_entity_poly.entity_id
_entity_poly.type
_entity_poly.pdbx_seq_one_letter_code
_entity_poly.pdbx_strand_id
1 'polypeptide(L)'
;MPSPFLSITLAALVIATVTLWVTTTVLTRRAEARVPPAGRWIDLPSAHLHLIDRGQAASAQAPVLILIHGLAGQTQHFSYRLIDELAQSYRVIAIDRPGSGYSRWRAGVRHTLEAQVALIDEIARHLDLQRVVLVGHSLGGAIALGAAIRYPDRVAGVALLAPLTRLPIEVSPRLARWLASTDWLWRFVSQTIATPMLRVRRQRLRADLFAPDAVPADYGVQGGGDLTLRSGQLLAACRDLVALPAWLDHVVSRYDDLRSPGCPAVAMLYGLQDAVLSPSLQGAWFAERVQVSPYRTLDAGHMLPLTRPEACVQLIRQVADGASR
;
A
#
# COMPACT_ATOMS: atom_id res chain seq x y z
N MET A 1 25.21 14.86 43.57
CA MET A 1 25.60 13.75 42.68
C MET A 1 24.40 12.81 42.53
N PRO A 2 24.09 12.28 41.35
CA PRO A 2 23.01 11.31 41.23
C PRO A 2 23.34 10.06 42.07
N SER A 3 22.29 9.42 42.62
CA SER A 3 22.51 8.23 43.44
C SER A 3 23.09 7.10 42.58
N PRO A 4 23.95 6.20 43.10
CA PRO A 4 24.50 5.07 42.34
C PRO A 4 23.42 4.21 41.69
N PHE A 5 22.29 4.06 42.37
CA PHE A 5 21.12 3.35 41.81
C PHE A 5 20.58 4.02 40.54
N LEU A 6 20.43 5.34 40.51
CA LEU A 6 19.96 6.07 39.33
C LEU A 6 20.93 5.93 38.16
N SER A 7 22.25 5.98 38.45
CA SER A 7 23.29 5.81 37.43
C SER A 7 23.26 4.40 36.80
N ILE A 8 23.09 3.35 37.61
CA ILE A 8 22.99 1.95 37.16
C ILE A 8 21.70 1.76 36.30
N THR A 9 20.55 2.30 36.74
CA THR A 9 19.32 2.21 36.02
C THR A 9 19.41 2.90 34.65
N LEU A 10 20.00 4.10 34.61
CA LEU A 10 20.20 4.83 33.35
C LEU A 10 21.14 4.07 32.40
N ALA A 11 22.23 3.53 32.91
CA ALA A 11 23.15 2.72 32.12
C ALA A 11 22.47 1.48 31.54
N ALA A 12 21.65 0.77 32.33
CA ALA A 12 20.89 -0.38 31.87
C ALA A 12 19.88 -0.01 30.76
N LEU A 13 19.17 1.12 30.88
CA LEU A 13 18.25 1.62 29.86
C LEU A 13 18.97 1.97 28.53
N VAL A 14 20.14 2.62 28.64
CA VAL A 14 20.97 2.95 27.47
C VAL A 14 21.43 1.67 26.77
N ILE A 15 21.96 0.69 27.51
CA ILE A 15 22.41 -0.59 26.97
C ILE A 15 21.26 -1.32 26.30
N ALA A 16 20.08 -1.39 26.93
CA ALA A 16 18.90 -2.02 26.34
C ALA A 16 18.47 -1.33 25.03
N THR A 17 18.42 0.00 25.01
CA THR A 17 18.07 0.79 23.81
C THR A 17 19.06 0.56 22.67
N VAL A 18 20.36 0.59 22.96
CA VAL A 18 21.42 0.33 21.96
C VAL A 18 21.31 -1.10 21.43
N THR A 19 21.10 -2.08 22.31
CA THR A 19 20.90 -3.49 21.90
C THR A 19 19.71 -3.66 20.96
N LEU A 20 18.57 -3.04 21.28
CA LEU A 20 17.38 -3.06 20.43
C LEU A 20 17.64 -2.37 19.08
N TRP A 21 18.30 -1.24 19.07
CA TRP A 21 18.67 -0.52 17.85
C TRP A 21 19.61 -1.33 16.96
N VAL A 22 20.65 -1.94 17.53
CA VAL A 22 21.58 -2.84 16.79
C VAL A 22 20.82 -4.04 16.23
N THR A 23 19.97 -4.68 17.05
CA THR A 23 19.14 -5.82 16.62
C THR A 23 18.24 -5.42 15.46
N THR A 24 17.54 -4.27 15.54
CA THR A 24 16.69 -3.74 14.47
C THR A 24 17.50 -3.50 13.20
N THR A 25 18.68 -2.91 13.31
CA THR A 25 19.58 -2.64 12.17
C THR A 25 20.01 -3.94 11.48
N VAL A 26 20.39 -4.96 12.26
CA VAL A 26 20.78 -6.28 11.73
C VAL A 26 19.60 -6.96 11.04
N LEU A 27 18.41 -6.95 11.63
CA LEU A 27 17.21 -7.53 11.05
C LEU A 27 16.79 -6.82 9.76
N THR A 28 16.87 -5.47 9.73
CA THR A 28 16.62 -4.67 8.52
C THR A 28 17.58 -5.06 7.39
N ARG A 29 18.88 -5.09 7.64
CA ARG A 29 19.89 -5.46 6.64
C ARG A 29 19.71 -6.90 6.12
N ARG A 30 19.36 -7.84 7.01
CA ARG A 30 19.04 -9.21 6.62
C ARG A 30 17.80 -9.31 5.75
N ALA A 31 16.77 -8.53 6.04
CA ALA A 31 15.57 -8.47 5.22
C ALA A 31 15.87 -7.92 3.82
N GLU A 32 16.66 -6.84 3.72
CA GLU A 32 17.11 -6.24 2.45
C GLU A 32 17.98 -7.20 1.63
N ALA A 33 18.89 -7.92 2.26
CA ALA A 33 19.72 -8.92 1.58
C ALA A 33 18.92 -10.11 1.03
N ARG A 34 17.82 -10.47 1.69
CA ARG A 34 16.93 -11.57 1.24
C ARG A 34 15.95 -11.15 0.16
N VAL A 35 15.55 -9.88 0.16
CA VAL A 35 14.57 -9.32 -0.78
C VAL A 35 15.20 -8.06 -1.40
N PRO A 36 16.16 -8.20 -2.31
CA PRO A 36 16.78 -7.06 -2.98
C PRO A 36 15.78 -6.34 -3.89
N PRO A 37 16.02 -5.06 -4.24
CA PRO A 37 15.19 -4.34 -5.19
C PRO A 37 15.22 -5.00 -6.57
N ALA A 38 14.05 -5.24 -7.16
CA ALA A 38 13.90 -5.95 -8.43
C ALA A 38 13.55 -5.04 -9.63
N GLY A 39 13.43 -3.75 -9.41
CA GLY A 39 13.00 -2.77 -10.42
C GLY A 39 14.05 -1.71 -10.74
N ARG A 40 13.56 -0.52 -11.06
CA ARG A 40 14.37 0.67 -11.31
C ARG A 40 13.89 1.84 -10.45
N TRP A 41 14.69 2.88 -10.37
CA TRP A 41 14.32 4.12 -9.70
C TRP A 41 14.02 5.23 -10.70
N ILE A 42 13.09 6.10 -10.34
CA ILE A 42 12.87 7.39 -10.99
C ILE A 42 12.95 8.50 -9.94
N ASP A 43 13.44 9.64 -10.37
CA ASP A 43 13.56 10.83 -9.54
C ASP A 43 12.41 11.79 -9.84
N LEU A 44 11.48 11.87 -8.90
CA LEU A 44 10.36 12.79 -8.96
C LEU A 44 10.61 14.03 -8.07
N PRO A 45 9.89 15.14 -8.28
CA PRO A 45 9.97 16.32 -7.41
C PRO A 45 9.71 15.98 -5.94
N SER A 46 8.76 15.07 -5.65
CA SER A 46 8.38 14.70 -4.29
C SER A 46 9.10 13.47 -3.74
N ALA A 47 9.60 12.56 -4.58
CA ALA A 47 10.09 11.26 -4.15
C ALA A 47 11.24 10.72 -5.03
N HIS A 48 12.10 9.92 -4.41
CA HIS A 48 12.95 8.96 -5.11
C HIS A 48 12.20 7.62 -5.10
N LEU A 49 11.63 7.26 -6.24
CA LEU A 49 10.65 6.19 -6.35
C LEU A 49 11.23 4.94 -6.98
N HIS A 50 11.15 3.81 -6.29
CA HIS A 50 11.40 2.49 -6.83
C HIS A 50 10.11 1.94 -7.45
N LEU A 51 10.23 1.36 -8.62
CA LEU A 51 9.11 0.75 -9.34
C LEU A 51 9.57 -0.43 -10.20
N ILE A 52 8.64 -1.34 -10.48
CA ILE A 52 8.78 -2.39 -11.48
C ILE A 52 8.00 -1.93 -12.71
N ASP A 53 8.67 -1.84 -13.87
CA ASP A 53 8.09 -1.43 -15.17
C ASP A 53 8.28 -2.58 -16.15
N ARG A 54 7.19 -3.18 -16.63
CA ARG A 54 7.20 -4.38 -17.47
C ARG A 54 6.17 -4.27 -18.59
N GLY A 55 6.43 -4.99 -19.68
CA GLY A 55 5.57 -5.01 -20.84
C GLY A 55 5.64 -3.71 -21.64
N GLN A 56 4.80 -3.61 -22.65
CA GLN A 56 4.67 -2.44 -23.53
C GLN A 56 3.21 -2.12 -23.75
N ALA A 57 2.89 -0.84 -23.88
CA ALA A 57 1.56 -0.43 -24.30
C ALA A 57 1.32 -0.86 -25.77
N ALA A 58 0.16 -1.42 -26.06
CA ALA A 58 -0.19 -1.89 -27.41
C ALA A 58 -0.22 -0.75 -28.44
N SER A 59 -0.50 0.49 -27.98
CA SER A 59 -0.45 1.72 -28.76
C SER A 59 -0.19 2.91 -27.84
N ALA A 60 0.08 4.08 -28.40
CA ALA A 60 0.25 5.32 -27.63
C ALA A 60 -1.01 5.71 -26.82
N GLN A 61 -2.18 5.26 -27.27
CA GLN A 61 -3.47 5.50 -26.62
C GLN A 61 -3.88 4.41 -25.63
N ALA A 62 -3.20 3.24 -25.66
CA ALA A 62 -3.51 2.15 -24.75
C ALA A 62 -3.18 2.56 -23.31
N PRO A 63 -4.07 2.31 -22.34
CA PRO A 63 -3.85 2.70 -20.96
C PRO A 63 -2.69 1.89 -20.34
N VAL A 64 -1.91 2.56 -19.49
CA VAL A 64 -0.85 1.94 -18.70
C VAL A 64 -1.42 1.60 -17.33
N LEU A 65 -1.09 0.41 -16.82
CA LEU A 65 -1.52 -0.04 -15.50
C LEU A 65 -0.56 0.49 -14.42
N ILE A 66 -1.07 1.21 -13.42
CA ILE A 66 -0.30 1.59 -12.22
C ILE A 66 -0.84 0.80 -11.03
N LEU A 67 0.00 -0.06 -10.44
CA LEU A 67 -0.34 -0.95 -9.33
C LEU A 67 0.13 -0.34 -8.01
N ILE A 68 -0.80 -0.18 -7.05
CA ILE A 68 -0.62 0.51 -5.78
C ILE A 68 -0.89 -0.46 -4.63
N HIS A 69 0.15 -0.82 -3.89
CA HIS A 69 0.07 -1.77 -2.78
C HIS A 69 -0.61 -1.19 -1.51
N GLY A 70 -1.04 -2.07 -0.62
CA GLY A 70 -1.67 -1.74 0.65
C GLY A 70 -0.71 -1.29 1.75
N LEU A 71 -1.22 -1.21 2.98
CA LEU A 71 -0.46 -0.87 4.19
C LEU A 71 0.71 -1.85 4.37
N ALA A 72 1.89 -1.34 4.70
CA ALA A 72 3.11 -2.13 4.87
C ALA A 72 3.45 -3.09 3.71
N GLY A 73 2.84 -2.89 2.53
CA GLY A 73 3.10 -3.64 1.30
C GLY A 73 4.28 -3.08 0.51
N GLN A 74 4.53 -3.68 -0.65
CA GLN A 74 5.52 -3.27 -1.64
C GLN A 74 5.22 -3.92 -3.01
N THR A 75 6.05 -3.61 -4.02
CA THR A 75 5.86 -4.10 -5.41
C THR A 75 5.78 -5.62 -5.52
N GLN A 76 6.46 -6.39 -4.64
CA GLN A 76 6.45 -7.86 -4.67
C GLN A 76 5.07 -8.46 -4.39
N HIS A 77 4.14 -7.74 -3.78
CA HIS A 77 2.76 -8.20 -3.66
C HIS A 77 2.11 -8.42 -5.04
N PHE A 78 2.57 -7.69 -6.07
CA PHE A 78 2.09 -7.82 -7.44
C PHE A 78 3.04 -8.62 -8.33
N SER A 79 4.37 -8.45 -8.19
CA SER A 79 5.34 -9.17 -9.02
C SER A 79 5.40 -10.66 -8.71
N TYR A 80 4.82 -11.07 -7.59
CA TYR A 80 4.74 -12.49 -7.22
C TYR A 80 4.03 -13.33 -8.27
N ARG A 81 2.92 -12.82 -8.86
CA ARG A 81 2.16 -13.56 -9.88
C ARG A 81 1.44 -12.70 -10.91
N LEU A 82 1.15 -11.40 -10.65
CA LEU A 82 0.28 -10.61 -11.53
C LEU A 82 1.02 -9.91 -12.66
N ILE A 83 2.20 -9.35 -12.37
CA ILE A 83 2.88 -8.44 -13.30
C ILE A 83 3.22 -9.14 -14.61
N ASP A 84 3.83 -10.33 -14.55
CA ASP A 84 4.31 -11.03 -15.75
C ASP A 84 3.14 -11.45 -16.66
N GLU A 85 1.99 -11.80 -16.10
CA GLU A 85 0.80 -12.13 -16.87
C GLU A 85 0.14 -10.90 -17.50
N LEU A 86 0.04 -9.80 -16.77
CA LEU A 86 -0.51 -8.54 -17.30
C LEU A 86 0.43 -7.92 -18.35
N ALA A 87 1.74 -8.06 -18.15
CA ALA A 87 2.76 -7.50 -19.03
C ALA A 87 2.79 -8.14 -20.43
N GLN A 88 2.11 -9.26 -20.65
CA GLN A 88 1.92 -9.85 -21.97
C GLN A 88 1.05 -8.96 -22.89
N SER A 89 0.17 -8.13 -22.30
CA SER A 89 -0.80 -7.32 -23.07
C SER A 89 -0.74 -5.83 -22.76
N TYR A 90 -0.17 -5.43 -21.63
CA TYR A 90 -0.15 -4.04 -21.16
C TYR A 90 1.24 -3.63 -20.70
N ARG A 91 1.50 -2.32 -20.68
CA ARG A 91 2.59 -1.78 -19.85
C ARG A 91 2.12 -1.70 -18.41
N VAL A 92 2.86 -2.31 -17.49
CA VAL A 92 2.52 -2.45 -16.06
C VAL A 92 3.59 -1.79 -15.23
N ILE A 93 3.19 -0.85 -14.39
CA ILE A 93 4.05 -0.12 -13.47
C ILE A 93 3.57 -0.39 -12.04
N ALA A 94 4.29 -1.22 -11.30
CA ALA A 94 4.03 -1.40 -9.86
C ALA A 94 4.97 -0.49 -9.08
N ILE A 95 4.43 0.29 -8.16
CA ILE A 95 5.20 1.26 -7.38
C ILE A 95 5.39 0.80 -5.94
N ASP A 96 6.56 1.05 -5.37
CA ASP A 96 6.72 1.11 -3.91
C ASP A 96 6.27 2.49 -3.45
N ARG A 97 5.23 2.57 -2.61
CA ARG A 97 4.80 3.86 -2.04
C ARG A 97 5.92 4.45 -1.17
N PRO A 98 6.18 5.77 -1.20
CA PRO A 98 7.29 6.37 -0.46
C PRO A 98 7.26 6.05 1.05
N GLY A 99 8.39 5.52 1.54
CA GLY A 99 8.55 4.96 2.87
C GLY A 99 8.38 3.45 2.95
N SER A 100 7.74 2.85 1.93
CA SER A 100 7.60 1.39 1.77
C SER A 100 8.54 0.87 0.69
N GLY A 101 8.81 -0.45 0.71
CA GLY A 101 9.73 -1.05 -0.23
C GLY A 101 11.07 -0.30 -0.26
N TYR A 102 11.47 0.18 -1.42
CA TYR A 102 12.72 0.90 -1.63
C TYR A 102 12.54 2.39 -1.98
N SER A 103 11.31 2.89 -1.94
CA SER A 103 10.99 4.29 -2.18
C SER A 103 11.14 5.16 -0.95
N ARG A 104 11.44 6.44 -1.16
CA ARG A 104 11.53 7.43 -0.08
C ARG A 104 11.03 8.80 -0.53
N TRP A 105 10.43 9.55 0.38
CA TRP A 105 10.14 10.97 0.15
C TRP A 105 11.44 11.77 0.05
N ARG A 106 11.42 12.85 -0.72
CA ARG A 106 12.48 13.85 -0.67
C ARG A 106 12.40 14.65 0.62
N ALA A 107 13.54 15.24 1.00
CA ALA A 107 13.61 16.11 2.17
C ALA A 107 12.58 17.25 2.06
N GLY A 108 11.91 17.55 3.17
CA GLY A 108 10.87 18.60 3.23
C GLY A 108 9.47 18.16 2.78
N VAL A 109 9.32 17.03 2.10
CA VAL A 109 8.00 16.51 1.74
C VAL A 109 7.37 15.79 2.94
N ARG A 110 6.13 16.18 3.26
CA ARG A 110 5.38 15.53 4.34
C ARG A 110 4.83 14.18 3.87
N HIS A 111 4.94 13.19 4.73
CA HIS A 111 4.31 11.88 4.52
C HIS A 111 2.81 12.00 4.81
N THR A 112 2.02 12.26 3.78
CA THR A 112 0.54 12.32 3.85
C THR A 112 -0.09 11.47 2.75
N LEU A 113 -1.36 11.12 2.91
CA LEU A 113 -2.08 10.37 1.88
C LEU A 113 -2.43 11.25 0.67
N GLU A 114 -2.63 12.56 0.88
CA GLU A 114 -2.78 13.53 -0.21
C GLU A 114 -1.53 13.61 -1.08
N ALA A 115 -0.34 13.58 -0.47
CA ALA A 115 0.92 13.54 -1.21
C ALA A 115 1.07 12.25 -2.01
N GLN A 116 0.59 11.12 -1.49
CA GLN A 116 0.59 9.84 -2.22
C GLN A 116 -0.40 9.84 -3.39
N VAL A 117 -1.55 10.50 -3.26
CA VAL A 117 -2.48 10.72 -4.37
C VAL A 117 -1.84 11.62 -5.44
N ALA A 118 -1.19 12.72 -5.03
CA ALA A 118 -0.51 13.63 -5.96
C ALA A 118 0.65 12.94 -6.70
N LEU A 119 1.32 12.00 -6.04
CA LEU A 119 2.41 11.21 -6.63
C LEU A 119 1.98 10.43 -7.89
N ILE A 120 0.71 9.99 -7.96
CA ILE A 120 0.19 9.27 -9.14
C ILE A 120 0.26 10.16 -10.39
N ASP A 121 -0.13 11.43 -10.27
CA ASP A 121 -0.05 12.39 -11.36
C ASP A 121 1.41 12.79 -11.68
N GLU A 122 2.29 12.90 -10.66
CA GLU A 122 3.71 13.11 -10.89
C GLU A 122 4.34 11.96 -11.69
N ILE A 123 4.01 10.70 -11.37
CA ILE A 123 4.45 9.51 -12.11
C ILE A 123 3.96 9.59 -13.55
N ALA A 124 2.67 9.86 -13.75
CA ALA A 124 2.08 9.93 -15.07
C ALA A 124 2.75 11.02 -15.94
N ARG A 125 3.00 12.19 -15.38
CA ARG A 125 3.73 13.27 -16.09
C ARG A 125 5.18 12.92 -16.37
N HIS A 126 5.90 12.35 -15.42
CA HIS A 126 7.32 12.01 -15.56
C HIS A 126 7.55 10.92 -16.63
N LEU A 127 6.60 9.99 -16.75
CA LEU A 127 6.68 8.87 -17.71
C LEU A 127 5.90 9.13 -19.01
N ASP A 128 5.38 10.34 -19.19
CA ASP A 128 4.56 10.78 -20.34
C ASP A 128 3.35 9.87 -20.59
N LEU A 129 2.65 9.49 -19.50
CA LEU A 129 1.46 8.66 -19.57
C LEU A 129 0.23 9.54 -19.75
N GLN A 130 -0.48 9.37 -20.87
CA GLN A 130 -1.66 10.17 -21.16
C GLN A 130 -2.85 9.75 -20.31
N ARG A 131 -3.13 8.43 -20.25
CA ARG A 131 -4.20 7.84 -19.46
C ARG A 131 -3.70 6.59 -18.73
N VAL A 132 -4.13 6.41 -17.49
CA VAL A 132 -3.72 5.28 -16.64
C VAL A 132 -4.93 4.54 -16.10
N VAL A 133 -4.81 3.22 -15.98
CA VAL A 133 -5.71 2.40 -15.16
C VAL A 133 -5.04 2.16 -13.84
N LEU A 134 -5.71 2.54 -12.74
CA LEU A 134 -5.19 2.34 -11.39
C LEU A 134 -5.65 0.98 -10.86
N VAL A 135 -4.70 0.21 -10.34
CA VAL A 135 -4.97 -1.05 -9.66
C VAL A 135 -4.58 -0.88 -8.19
N GLY A 136 -5.56 -0.86 -7.30
CA GLY A 136 -5.32 -0.60 -5.88
C GLY A 136 -5.66 -1.81 -5.00
N HIS A 137 -4.71 -2.28 -4.17
CA HIS A 137 -4.96 -3.28 -3.16
C HIS A 137 -5.07 -2.65 -1.78
N SER A 138 -6.12 -2.98 -1.00
CA SER A 138 -6.28 -2.53 0.38
C SER A 138 -6.21 -0.99 0.50
N LEU A 139 -5.31 -0.42 1.30
CA LEU A 139 -5.05 1.03 1.37
C LEU A 139 -4.69 1.63 0.00
N GLY A 140 -4.01 0.88 -0.87
CA GLY A 140 -3.74 1.30 -2.25
C GLY A 140 -5.01 1.53 -3.06
N GLY A 141 -6.10 0.82 -2.73
CA GLY A 141 -7.42 1.05 -3.29
C GLY A 141 -8.00 2.42 -2.90
N ALA A 142 -7.86 2.81 -1.62
CA ALA A 142 -8.26 4.15 -1.17
C ALA A 142 -7.47 5.26 -1.90
N ILE A 143 -6.15 5.05 -2.08
CA ILE A 143 -5.30 5.99 -2.82
C ILE A 143 -5.72 6.08 -4.29
N ALA A 144 -6.02 4.94 -4.93
CA ALA A 144 -6.52 4.89 -6.31
C ALA A 144 -7.84 5.64 -6.47
N LEU A 145 -8.78 5.47 -5.53
CA LEU A 145 -10.05 6.22 -5.49
C LEU A 145 -9.82 7.72 -5.31
N GLY A 146 -8.95 8.11 -4.37
CA GLY A 146 -8.57 9.51 -4.19
C GLY A 146 -7.95 10.14 -5.45
N ALA A 147 -7.13 9.37 -6.18
CA ALA A 147 -6.54 9.82 -7.44
C ALA A 147 -7.58 9.93 -8.57
N ALA A 148 -8.52 8.98 -8.66
CA ALA A 148 -9.61 9.01 -9.63
C ALA A 148 -10.54 10.22 -9.44
N ILE A 149 -10.83 10.57 -8.18
CA ILE A 149 -11.62 11.76 -7.82
C ILE A 149 -10.87 13.06 -8.15
N ARG A 150 -9.55 13.09 -7.89
CA ARG A 150 -8.74 14.30 -8.05
C ARG A 150 -8.30 14.56 -9.49
N TYR A 151 -8.09 13.50 -10.26
CA TYR A 151 -7.53 13.55 -11.62
C TYR A 151 -8.35 12.72 -12.60
N PRO A 152 -9.67 12.99 -12.75
CA PRO A 152 -10.56 12.17 -13.57
C PRO A 152 -10.10 12.08 -15.05
N ASP A 153 -9.55 13.17 -15.60
CA ASP A 153 -9.04 13.19 -16.98
C ASP A 153 -7.80 12.31 -17.19
N ARG A 154 -7.04 12.04 -16.13
CA ARG A 154 -5.84 11.22 -16.16
C ARG A 154 -6.13 9.73 -15.94
N VAL A 155 -7.15 9.43 -15.14
CA VAL A 155 -7.52 8.07 -14.78
C VAL A 155 -8.57 7.53 -15.75
N ALA A 156 -8.23 6.47 -16.49
CA ALA A 156 -9.11 5.83 -17.46
C ALA A 156 -10.01 4.77 -16.85
N GLY A 157 -9.60 4.19 -15.70
CA GLY A 157 -10.36 3.17 -14.99
C GLY A 157 -9.71 2.81 -13.67
N VAL A 158 -10.45 2.17 -12.78
CA VAL A 158 -9.97 1.75 -11.45
C VAL A 158 -10.36 0.31 -11.19
N ALA A 159 -9.37 -0.56 -10.95
CA ALA A 159 -9.55 -1.94 -10.51
C ALA A 159 -9.15 -2.05 -9.03
N LEU A 160 -10.10 -2.42 -8.19
CA LEU A 160 -9.95 -2.48 -6.75
C LEU A 160 -9.88 -3.93 -6.26
N LEU A 161 -8.84 -4.26 -5.49
CA LEU A 161 -8.61 -5.58 -4.92
C LEU A 161 -8.69 -5.48 -3.39
N ALA A 162 -9.75 -6.00 -2.79
CA ALA A 162 -10.04 -5.88 -1.35
C ALA A 162 -9.76 -4.45 -0.81
N PRO A 163 -10.32 -3.38 -1.40
CA PRO A 163 -9.95 -2.01 -1.08
C PRO A 163 -10.42 -1.58 0.30
N LEU A 164 -9.67 -0.67 0.91
CA LEU A 164 -10.16 0.14 2.02
C LEU A 164 -11.02 1.27 1.44
N THR A 165 -12.31 1.31 1.79
CA THR A 165 -13.27 2.30 1.23
C THR A 165 -13.83 3.24 2.29
N ARG A 166 -13.77 2.86 3.57
CA ARG A 166 -14.17 3.68 4.72
C ARG A 166 -13.41 3.25 5.96
N LEU A 167 -13.41 4.11 6.98
CA LEU A 167 -12.77 3.73 8.24
C LEU A 167 -13.49 2.53 8.87
N PRO A 168 -12.75 1.49 9.27
CA PRO A 168 -13.33 0.35 9.96
C PRO A 168 -13.72 0.67 11.42
N ILE A 169 -13.09 1.72 11.98
CA ILE A 169 -13.30 2.18 13.37
C ILE A 169 -13.26 3.70 13.37
N GLU A 170 -14.18 4.33 14.12
CA GLU A 170 -14.15 5.77 14.34
C GLU A 170 -12.99 6.15 15.25
N VAL A 171 -12.16 7.08 14.79
CA VAL A 171 -11.04 7.63 15.55
C VAL A 171 -11.34 9.08 15.92
N SER A 172 -11.32 9.39 17.23
CA SER A 172 -11.60 10.76 17.65
C SER A 172 -10.52 11.73 17.08
N PRO A 173 -10.94 12.94 16.65
CA PRO A 173 -9.99 13.94 16.10
C PRO A 173 -8.89 14.35 17.10
N ARG A 174 -9.17 14.27 18.40
CA ARG A 174 -8.16 14.55 19.45
C ARG A 174 -7.09 13.47 19.48
N LEU A 175 -7.49 12.19 19.43
CA LEU A 175 -6.56 11.06 19.39
C LEU A 175 -5.71 11.09 18.12
N ALA A 176 -6.32 11.32 16.95
CA ALA A 176 -5.60 11.44 15.68
C ALA A 176 -4.54 12.54 15.73
N ARG A 177 -4.87 13.73 16.24
CA ARG A 177 -3.90 14.83 16.41
C ARG A 177 -2.77 14.50 17.38
N TRP A 178 -3.09 13.83 18.49
CA TRP A 178 -2.07 13.41 19.46
C TRP A 178 -1.11 12.40 18.82
N LEU A 179 -1.63 11.40 18.13
CA LEU A 179 -0.81 10.42 17.38
C LEU A 179 0.08 11.11 16.33
N ALA A 180 -0.46 12.08 15.58
CA ALA A 180 0.30 12.84 14.59
C ALA A 180 1.42 13.69 15.22
N SER A 181 1.23 14.21 16.44
CA SER A 181 2.23 15.01 17.14
C SER A 181 3.39 14.21 17.71
N THR A 182 3.29 12.88 17.73
CA THR A 182 4.27 11.95 18.31
C THR A 182 5.16 11.25 17.28
N ASP A 183 5.42 11.86 16.11
CA ASP A 183 6.26 11.26 15.04
C ASP A 183 7.65 10.83 15.55
N TRP A 184 8.25 11.58 16.50
CA TRP A 184 9.49 11.22 17.13
C TRP A 184 9.41 9.88 17.90
N LEU A 185 8.26 9.61 18.55
CA LEU A 185 8.02 8.35 19.27
C LEU A 185 7.89 7.18 18.28
N TRP A 186 7.17 7.38 17.17
CA TRP A 186 7.05 6.36 16.10
C TRP A 186 8.40 6.04 15.49
N ARG A 187 9.27 7.06 15.29
CA ARG A 187 10.66 6.88 14.85
C ARG A 187 11.45 6.05 15.85
N PHE A 188 11.39 6.41 17.13
CA PHE A 188 12.07 5.68 18.18
C PHE A 188 11.60 4.22 18.25
N VAL A 189 10.30 3.98 18.32
CA VAL A 189 9.70 2.63 18.40
C VAL A 189 10.04 1.80 17.18
N SER A 190 9.96 2.36 15.96
CA SER A 190 10.28 1.63 14.73
C SER A 190 11.76 1.24 14.64
N GLN A 191 12.66 2.06 15.18
CA GLN A 191 14.10 1.83 15.15
C GLN A 191 14.60 0.93 16.30
N THR A 192 13.77 0.65 17.29
CA THR A 192 14.17 -0.13 18.47
C THR A 192 13.26 -1.34 18.69
N ILE A 193 12.04 -1.14 19.19
CA ILE A 193 11.17 -2.18 19.73
C ILE A 193 10.38 -2.93 18.63
N ALA A 194 9.88 -2.20 17.62
CA ALA A 194 8.88 -2.73 16.71
C ALA A 194 9.42 -3.89 15.84
N THR A 195 10.60 -3.76 15.26
CA THR A 195 11.19 -4.79 14.39
C THR A 195 11.48 -6.11 15.14
N PRO A 196 12.15 -6.12 16.32
CA PRO A 196 12.30 -7.33 17.11
C PRO A 196 10.97 -7.99 17.50
N MET A 197 9.99 -7.19 17.92
CA MET A 197 8.66 -7.69 18.28
C MET A 197 7.94 -8.33 17.08
N LEU A 198 7.97 -7.68 15.91
CA LEU A 198 7.41 -8.24 14.68
C LEU A 198 8.13 -9.52 14.26
N ARG A 199 9.45 -9.59 14.41
CA ARG A 199 10.22 -10.79 14.10
C ARG A 199 9.72 -12.01 14.89
N VAL A 200 9.35 -11.82 16.14
CA VAL A 200 8.78 -12.87 17.00
C VAL A 200 7.36 -13.25 16.57
N ARG A 201 6.52 -12.26 16.27
CA ARG A 201 5.09 -12.45 15.97
C ARG A 201 4.78 -12.68 14.48
N ARG A 202 5.77 -12.63 13.60
CA ARG A 202 5.58 -12.58 12.14
C ARG A 202 4.73 -13.74 11.58
N GLN A 203 4.90 -14.96 12.09
CA GLN A 203 4.15 -16.11 11.59
C GLN A 203 2.65 -15.96 11.89
N ARG A 204 2.31 -15.55 13.11
CA ARG A 204 0.93 -15.32 13.50
C ARG A 204 0.32 -14.16 12.70
N LEU A 205 1.02 -13.04 12.60
CA LEU A 205 0.54 -11.88 11.83
C LEU A 205 0.34 -12.21 10.34
N ARG A 206 1.20 -13.05 9.76
CA ARG A 206 1.02 -13.53 8.40
C ARG A 206 -0.19 -14.45 8.28
N ALA A 207 -0.35 -15.39 9.21
CA ALA A 207 -1.53 -16.26 9.25
C ALA A 207 -2.83 -15.44 9.34
N ASP A 208 -2.89 -14.46 10.25
CA ASP A 208 -4.05 -13.58 10.42
C ASP A 208 -4.32 -12.76 9.13
N LEU A 209 -3.27 -12.27 8.46
CA LEU A 209 -3.38 -11.48 7.22
C LEU A 209 -3.91 -12.30 6.03
N PHE A 210 -3.52 -13.56 5.94
CA PHE A 210 -3.90 -14.44 4.83
C PHE A 210 -5.18 -15.24 5.10
N ALA A 211 -5.63 -15.31 6.35
CA ALA A 211 -6.79 -16.13 6.73
C ALA A 211 -8.00 -15.86 5.83
N PRO A 212 -8.75 -16.93 5.42
CA PRO A 212 -8.52 -18.35 5.71
C PRO A 212 -7.50 -19.03 4.77
N ASP A 213 -6.94 -18.30 3.80
CA ASP A 213 -5.98 -18.84 2.85
C ASP A 213 -4.65 -19.19 3.54
N ALA A 214 -3.95 -20.19 3.00
CA ALA A 214 -2.62 -20.52 3.47
C ALA A 214 -1.60 -19.44 3.06
N VAL A 215 -0.67 -19.11 3.95
CA VAL A 215 0.47 -18.26 3.62
C VAL A 215 1.39 -19.01 2.64
N PRO A 216 1.68 -18.47 1.44
CA PRO A 216 2.63 -19.11 0.52
C PRO A 216 3.99 -19.32 1.20
N ALA A 217 4.59 -20.50 1.01
CA ALA A 217 5.84 -20.88 1.70
C ALA A 217 7.00 -19.91 1.42
N ASP A 218 7.04 -19.36 0.24
CA ASP A 218 8.05 -18.41 -0.25
C ASP A 218 7.64 -16.92 -0.09
N TYR A 219 6.47 -16.63 0.49
CA TYR A 219 5.97 -15.26 0.71
C TYR A 219 7.00 -14.34 1.36
N GLY A 220 7.82 -14.88 2.27
CA GLY A 220 8.86 -14.10 2.94
C GLY A 220 9.81 -13.42 1.96
N VAL A 221 10.22 -14.12 0.92
CA VAL A 221 11.19 -13.65 -0.09
C VAL A 221 10.47 -13.21 -1.37
N GLN A 222 9.79 -14.10 -2.05
CA GLN A 222 9.19 -13.81 -3.35
C GLN A 222 8.02 -12.82 -3.26
N GLY A 223 7.17 -12.96 -2.24
CA GLY A 223 6.11 -11.98 -1.95
C GLY A 223 6.59 -10.77 -1.15
N GLY A 224 7.89 -10.68 -0.84
CA GLY A 224 8.49 -9.54 -0.15
C GLY A 224 8.12 -9.39 1.33
N GLY A 225 7.46 -10.38 1.92
CA GLY A 225 6.96 -10.31 3.30
C GLY A 225 8.05 -10.09 4.36
N ASP A 226 9.33 -10.35 4.08
CA ASP A 226 10.43 -10.08 5.00
C ASP A 226 10.80 -8.58 5.06
N LEU A 227 10.45 -7.78 4.05
CA LEU A 227 10.65 -6.32 4.08
C LEU A 227 9.81 -5.62 5.15
N THR A 228 8.74 -6.24 5.66
CA THR A 228 7.99 -5.70 6.80
C THR A 228 8.83 -5.57 8.07
N LEU A 229 9.99 -6.25 8.14
CA LEU A 229 10.95 -6.12 9.25
C LEU A 229 11.84 -4.87 9.16
N ARG A 230 11.74 -4.08 8.08
CA ARG A 230 12.49 -2.82 7.96
C ARG A 230 11.85 -1.75 8.83
N SER A 231 12.67 -1.08 9.62
CA SER A 231 12.20 0.01 10.49
C SER A 231 11.54 1.15 9.72
N GLY A 232 12.04 1.48 8.52
CA GLY A 232 11.43 2.48 7.63
C GLY A 232 10.04 2.09 7.16
N GLN A 233 9.83 0.81 6.82
CA GLN A 233 8.52 0.27 6.43
C GLN A 233 7.49 0.41 7.55
N LEU A 234 7.89 0.08 8.78
CA LEU A 234 7.04 0.21 9.96
C LEU A 234 6.69 1.66 10.26
N LEU A 235 7.66 2.56 10.17
CA LEU A 235 7.44 3.99 10.36
C LEU A 235 6.45 4.54 9.31
N ALA A 236 6.60 4.15 8.04
CA ALA A 236 5.69 4.54 6.98
C ALA A 236 4.26 4.03 7.25
N ALA A 237 4.11 2.77 7.66
CA ALA A 237 2.82 2.20 8.01
C ALA A 237 2.15 2.92 9.20
N CYS A 238 2.91 3.26 10.24
CA CYS A 238 2.39 4.06 11.36
C CYS A 238 1.89 5.44 10.89
N ARG A 239 2.65 6.11 10.02
CA ARG A 239 2.26 7.41 9.47
C ARG A 239 1.03 7.34 8.60
N ASP A 240 0.91 6.31 7.75
CA ASP A 240 -0.28 6.06 6.96
C ASP A 240 -1.50 5.91 7.90
N LEU A 241 -1.41 5.08 8.95
CA LEU A 241 -2.50 4.86 9.90
C LEU A 241 -2.89 6.13 10.66
N VAL A 242 -1.93 6.95 11.03
CA VAL A 242 -2.18 8.23 11.72
C VAL A 242 -2.84 9.25 10.80
N ALA A 243 -2.46 9.30 9.52
CA ALA A 243 -3.02 10.21 8.54
C ALA A 243 -4.40 9.77 8.02
N LEU A 244 -4.70 8.46 8.09
CA LEU A 244 -5.84 7.83 7.45
C LEU A 244 -7.21 8.44 7.86
N PRO A 245 -7.53 8.67 9.15
CA PRO A 245 -8.88 9.07 9.52
C PRO A 245 -9.35 10.36 8.83
N ALA A 246 -8.62 11.45 8.99
CA ALA A 246 -9.02 12.75 8.43
C ALA A 246 -9.04 12.75 6.90
N TRP A 247 -8.07 12.04 6.28
CA TRP A 247 -7.98 11.98 4.82
C TRP A 247 -9.08 11.11 4.22
N LEU A 248 -9.35 9.94 4.79
CA LEU A 248 -10.34 9.01 4.23
C LEU A 248 -11.75 9.56 4.36
N ASP A 249 -12.09 10.23 5.46
CA ASP A 249 -13.37 10.92 5.62
C ASP A 249 -13.60 11.96 4.51
N HIS A 250 -12.55 12.72 4.16
CA HIS A 250 -12.61 13.65 3.03
C HIS A 250 -12.84 12.92 1.70
N VAL A 251 -12.15 11.82 1.42
CA VAL A 251 -12.34 11.03 0.20
C VAL A 251 -13.74 10.41 0.14
N VAL A 252 -14.22 9.85 1.25
CA VAL A 252 -15.57 9.29 1.38
C VAL A 252 -16.65 10.33 1.09
N SER A 253 -16.49 11.58 1.55
CA SER A 253 -17.44 12.65 1.27
C SER A 253 -17.58 12.98 -0.22
N ARG A 254 -16.59 12.60 -1.03
CA ARG A 254 -16.52 12.85 -2.48
C ARG A 254 -16.82 11.64 -3.36
N TYR A 255 -17.21 10.51 -2.80
CA TYR A 255 -17.49 9.30 -3.61
C TYR A 255 -18.59 9.50 -4.65
N ASP A 256 -19.53 10.40 -4.41
CA ASP A 256 -20.59 10.71 -5.37
C ASP A 256 -20.04 11.35 -6.67
N ASP A 257 -18.85 11.96 -6.61
CA ASP A 257 -18.16 12.50 -7.80
C ASP A 257 -17.83 11.39 -8.80
N LEU A 258 -17.56 10.15 -8.33
CA LEU A 258 -17.27 8.98 -9.18
C LEU A 258 -18.46 8.50 -10.02
N ARG A 259 -19.68 9.01 -9.76
CA ARG A 259 -20.89 8.73 -10.54
C ARG A 259 -21.13 9.73 -11.67
N SER A 260 -20.35 10.80 -11.70
CA SER A 260 -20.50 11.86 -12.69
C SER A 260 -20.13 11.37 -14.10
N PRO A 261 -20.81 11.85 -15.16
CA PRO A 261 -20.41 11.54 -16.53
C PRO A 261 -18.94 11.90 -16.79
N GLY A 262 -18.20 11.01 -17.43
CA GLY A 262 -16.77 11.19 -17.70
C GLY A 262 -15.83 10.70 -16.62
N CYS A 263 -16.34 10.30 -15.44
CA CYS A 263 -15.52 9.67 -14.42
C CYS A 263 -15.09 8.25 -14.81
N PRO A 264 -13.92 7.79 -14.33
CA PRO A 264 -13.40 6.47 -14.66
C PRO A 264 -14.32 5.36 -14.12
N ALA A 265 -14.50 4.30 -14.91
CA ALA A 265 -15.22 3.11 -14.47
C ALA A 265 -14.47 2.45 -13.30
N VAL A 266 -15.22 2.04 -12.29
CA VAL A 266 -14.69 1.35 -11.10
C VAL A 266 -15.18 -0.09 -11.10
N ALA A 267 -14.25 -1.04 -11.03
CA ALA A 267 -14.52 -2.45 -10.82
C ALA A 267 -13.85 -2.93 -9.52
N MET A 268 -14.45 -3.94 -8.86
CA MET A 268 -13.98 -4.37 -7.55
C MET A 268 -14.08 -5.87 -7.34
N LEU A 269 -13.07 -6.43 -6.68
CA LEU A 269 -13.00 -7.82 -6.26
C LEU A 269 -12.76 -7.90 -4.75
N TYR A 270 -13.53 -8.75 -4.06
CA TYR A 270 -13.39 -8.97 -2.62
C TYR A 270 -13.32 -10.47 -2.27
N GLY A 271 -12.57 -10.80 -1.23
CA GLY A 271 -12.66 -12.09 -0.55
C GLY A 271 -13.85 -12.09 0.42
N LEU A 272 -14.73 -13.09 0.32
CA LEU A 272 -15.88 -13.22 1.22
C LEU A 272 -15.49 -13.42 2.69
N GLN A 273 -14.30 -13.98 2.91
CA GLN A 273 -13.75 -14.31 4.23
C GLN A 273 -12.63 -13.34 4.65
N ASP A 274 -12.57 -12.16 4.03
CA ASP A 274 -11.58 -11.14 4.38
C ASP A 274 -11.76 -10.72 5.85
N ALA A 275 -10.80 -11.14 6.69
CA ALA A 275 -10.79 -10.85 8.13
C ALA A 275 -10.13 -9.50 8.46
N VAL A 276 -9.47 -8.86 7.49
CA VAL A 276 -8.81 -7.56 7.66
C VAL A 276 -9.80 -6.42 7.39
N LEU A 277 -10.52 -6.53 6.26
CA LEU A 277 -11.51 -5.54 5.83
C LEU A 277 -12.82 -6.27 5.49
N SER A 278 -13.84 -6.05 6.29
CA SER A 278 -15.16 -6.70 6.09
C SER A 278 -15.72 -6.43 4.70
N PRO A 279 -15.99 -7.46 3.87
CA PRO A 279 -16.51 -7.27 2.53
C PRO A 279 -17.89 -6.61 2.51
N SER A 280 -18.72 -6.83 3.53
CA SER A 280 -20.03 -6.17 3.65
C SER A 280 -19.90 -4.69 4.01
N LEU A 281 -19.04 -4.35 4.98
CA LEU A 281 -18.87 -2.98 5.45
C LEU A 281 -18.07 -2.13 4.47
N GLN A 282 -17.15 -2.70 3.74
CA GLN A 282 -16.28 -2.00 2.79
C GLN A 282 -16.77 -2.15 1.35
N GLY A 283 -16.85 -3.39 0.87
CA GLY A 283 -17.14 -3.70 -0.52
C GLY A 283 -18.60 -3.45 -0.90
N ALA A 284 -19.56 -4.10 -0.25
CA ALA A 284 -20.96 -3.97 -0.58
C ALA A 284 -21.48 -2.54 -0.36
N TRP A 285 -21.12 -1.92 0.76
CA TRP A 285 -21.47 -0.53 1.05
C TRP A 285 -20.96 0.44 -0.03
N PHE A 286 -19.68 0.28 -0.45
CA PHE A 286 -19.10 1.14 -1.48
C PHE A 286 -19.72 0.88 -2.86
N ALA A 287 -19.94 -0.41 -3.21
CA ALA A 287 -20.53 -0.79 -4.48
C ALA A 287 -21.94 -0.23 -4.69
N GLU A 288 -22.74 -0.23 -3.63
CA GLU A 288 -24.08 0.37 -3.64
C GLU A 288 -24.01 1.89 -3.83
N ARG A 289 -23.12 2.56 -3.06
CA ARG A 289 -22.99 4.01 -3.09
C ARG A 289 -22.48 4.54 -4.44
N VAL A 290 -21.50 3.89 -5.05
CA VAL A 290 -20.82 4.38 -6.28
C VAL A 290 -21.33 3.69 -7.54
N GLN A 291 -22.18 2.66 -7.40
CA GLN A 291 -22.67 1.82 -8.49
C GLN A 291 -21.53 1.10 -9.23
N VAL A 292 -20.64 0.47 -8.45
CA VAL A 292 -19.49 -0.26 -8.98
C VAL A 292 -19.92 -1.42 -9.89
N SER A 293 -19.31 -1.51 -11.07
CA SER A 293 -19.61 -2.59 -12.03
C SER A 293 -18.35 -3.01 -12.81
N PRO A 294 -17.95 -4.29 -12.71
CA PRO A 294 -18.51 -5.33 -11.83
C PRO A 294 -18.03 -5.21 -10.37
N TYR A 295 -18.89 -5.60 -9.45
CA TYR A 295 -18.51 -6.00 -8.11
C TYR A 295 -18.55 -7.51 -7.99
N ARG A 296 -17.42 -8.14 -7.73
CA ARG A 296 -17.28 -9.59 -7.62
C ARG A 296 -16.75 -9.99 -6.25
N THR A 297 -17.21 -11.16 -5.79
CA THR A 297 -16.71 -11.77 -4.54
C THR A 297 -16.21 -13.18 -4.82
N LEU A 298 -15.22 -13.62 -4.05
CA LEU A 298 -14.60 -14.94 -4.13
C LEU A 298 -14.54 -15.57 -2.74
N ASP A 299 -14.49 -16.90 -2.69
CA ASP A 299 -14.11 -17.62 -1.49
C ASP A 299 -12.60 -17.49 -1.23
N ALA A 300 -12.23 -16.43 -0.53
CA ALA A 300 -10.84 -16.02 -0.26
C ALA A 300 -10.76 -15.02 0.89
N GLY A 301 -9.54 -14.82 1.41
CA GLY A 301 -9.18 -13.78 2.39
C GLY A 301 -8.77 -12.45 1.76
N HIS A 302 -7.96 -11.67 2.51
CA HIS A 302 -7.56 -10.31 2.15
C HIS A 302 -6.51 -10.25 1.02
N MET A 303 -5.59 -11.21 0.96
CA MET A 303 -4.38 -11.12 0.13
C MET A 303 -4.61 -11.63 -1.30
N LEU A 304 -5.69 -11.17 -1.95
CA LEU A 304 -6.11 -11.57 -3.30
C LEU A 304 -4.98 -11.54 -4.35
N PRO A 305 -4.09 -10.53 -4.41
CA PRO A 305 -2.99 -10.52 -5.39
C PRO A 305 -2.06 -11.73 -5.29
N LEU A 306 -1.97 -12.36 -4.12
CA LEU A 306 -1.09 -13.51 -3.89
C LEU A 306 -1.84 -14.85 -3.88
N THR A 307 -3.14 -14.85 -3.51
CA THR A 307 -3.92 -16.08 -3.30
C THR A 307 -4.90 -16.37 -4.45
N ARG A 308 -5.30 -15.34 -5.21
CA ARG A 308 -6.25 -15.44 -6.35
C ARG A 308 -5.78 -14.59 -7.54
N PRO A 309 -4.53 -14.74 -8.01
CA PRO A 309 -3.97 -13.90 -9.04
C PRO A 309 -4.76 -13.93 -10.36
N GLU A 310 -5.30 -15.08 -10.75
CA GLU A 310 -6.05 -15.24 -12.01
C GLU A 310 -7.31 -14.37 -11.99
N ALA A 311 -8.05 -14.37 -10.88
CA ALA A 311 -9.25 -13.54 -10.74
C ALA A 311 -8.92 -12.04 -10.70
N CYS A 312 -7.78 -11.66 -10.08
CA CYS A 312 -7.30 -10.29 -10.11
C CYS A 312 -6.95 -9.86 -11.54
N VAL A 313 -6.22 -10.69 -12.29
CA VAL A 313 -5.86 -10.43 -13.69
C VAL A 313 -7.11 -10.26 -14.56
N GLN A 314 -8.11 -11.13 -14.42
CA GLN A 314 -9.37 -11.02 -15.16
C GLN A 314 -10.08 -9.68 -14.89
N LEU A 315 -10.18 -9.25 -13.63
CA LEU A 315 -10.78 -7.96 -13.29
C LEU A 315 -10.00 -6.80 -13.90
N ILE A 316 -8.66 -6.82 -13.75
CA ILE A 316 -7.79 -5.77 -14.26
C ILE A 316 -7.89 -5.65 -15.79
N ARG A 317 -7.87 -6.78 -16.51
CA ARG A 317 -8.05 -6.81 -17.97
C ARG A 317 -9.41 -6.22 -18.37
N GLN A 318 -10.48 -6.60 -17.68
CA GLN A 318 -11.82 -6.06 -17.97
C GLN A 318 -11.86 -4.53 -17.88
N VAL A 319 -11.21 -3.95 -16.86
CA VAL A 319 -11.14 -2.48 -16.71
C VAL A 319 -10.26 -1.86 -17.78
N ALA A 320 -9.09 -2.44 -18.06
CA ALA A 320 -8.15 -1.92 -19.05
C ALA A 320 -8.71 -1.94 -20.47
N ASP A 321 -9.38 -3.04 -20.87
CA ASP A 321 -10.02 -3.18 -22.18
C ASP A 321 -11.21 -2.22 -22.32
N GLY A 322 -11.97 -2.00 -21.25
CA GLY A 322 -13.03 -0.99 -21.20
C GLY A 322 -12.53 0.44 -21.34
N ALA A 323 -11.37 0.73 -20.80
CA ALA A 323 -10.71 2.04 -20.85
C ALA A 323 -10.06 2.35 -22.22
N SER A 324 -9.87 1.35 -23.06
CA SER A 324 -9.30 1.47 -24.42
C SER A 324 -10.33 1.83 -25.49
N ARG A 325 -11.61 1.81 -25.12
CA ARG A 325 -12.76 2.18 -26.01
C ARG A 325 -13.14 3.63 -25.82
#